data_d603a74bd871fc58667db9c77a918723
#
_entry.id   d603a74bd871fc58667db9c77a918723
#
_cell.length_a   1.000
_cell.length_b   1.000
_cell.length_c   1.000
_cell.angle_alpha   90.00
_cell.angle_beta   90.00
_cell.angle_gamma   90.00
#
_symmetry.space_group_name_H-M   'P 1'
#
loop_
_entity.id
_entity.type
_entity.pdbx_description
1 polymer ?
#
loop_
_entity_poly.entity_id
_entity_poly.type
_entity_poly.pdbx_seq_one_letter_code
_entity_poly.pdbx_strand_id
1 'polypeptide(L)'
;MDPTQQAINVLQAATVLLLSPLLAGVSARFKAWTESRRGPSIFQPYFDLAKYLRKETLVPDGSSRVFVVAPFVAFGAYLLISVVVPIITPYPIPFAPTVDFLGGGLLFGLAGAVTLLAALDSGSNYAALGASRTVSFAAFGEPTLIVVFFGVAVITGTNNPYVTNNLLTSSTAAYLAPTHLLVMGAFFLLLLAEIGRLPVESTGLMEFGMLEDGRVFEHSGRLLGILRWNGWMKQFLLCSVFLNVFAVPWGMFAQPTLGGAAANIAILLGKLLLLMGGLALIEATVAKVRLFKIRDYLALSFSLAILSVFTFAVLGVP
;
A
#
# COMPACT_ATOMS: atom_id res chain seq x y z
N MET A 1 20.24 -22.34 -7.72
CA MET A 1 19.33 -21.20 -7.99
C MET A 1 19.72 -20.59 -9.31
N ASP A 2 18.78 -20.50 -10.25
CA ASP A 2 19.08 -19.91 -11.56
C ASP A 2 19.40 -18.42 -11.40
N PRO A 3 20.54 -17.96 -11.94
CA PRO A 3 20.94 -16.55 -11.83
C PRO A 3 19.90 -15.58 -12.43
N THR A 4 19.13 -16.05 -13.41
CA THR A 4 18.01 -15.29 -14.01
C THR A 4 16.89 -15.02 -13.01
N GLN A 5 16.55 -15.98 -12.15
CA GLN A 5 15.51 -15.82 -11.14
C GLN A 5 15.94 -14.84 -10.03
N GLN A 6 17.22 -14.88 -9.63
CA GLN A 6 17.75 -13.88 -8.68
C GLN A 6 17.72 -12.47 -9.29
N ALA A 7 18.08 -12.32 -10.55
CA ALA A 7 18.02 -11.04 -11.24
C ALA A 7 16.58 -10.49 -11.31
N ILE A 8 15.58 -11.34 -11.56
CA ILE A 8 14.17 -10.93 -11.57
C ILE A 8 13.69 -10.48 -10.18
N ASN A 9 14.15 -11.11 -9.10
CA ASN A 9 13.80 -10.72 -7.74
C ASN A 9 14.37 -9.34 -7.37
N VAL A 10 15.64 -9.09 -7.74
CA VAL A 10 16.26 -7.76 -7.58
C VAL A 10 15.54 -6.73 -8.45
N LEU A 11 15.17 -7.10 -9.67
CA LEU A 11 14.40 -6.24 -10.57
C LEU A 11 13.02 -5.90 -9.97
N GLN A 12 12.37 -6.85 -9.26
CA GLN A 12 11.09 -6.58 -8.59
C GLN A 12 11.22 -5.51 -7.51
N ALA A 13 12.21 -5.63 -6.62
CA ALA A 13 12.46 -4.61 -5.60
C ALA A 13 12.84 -3.25 -6.24
N ALA A 14 13.69 -3.27 -7.27
CA ALA A 14 14.06 -2.07 -8.02
C ALA A 14 12.83 -1.42 -8.71
N THR A 15 11.90 -2.22 -9.23
CA THR A 15 10.65 -1.74 -9.83
C THR A 15 9.82 -0.96 -8.80
N VAL A 16 9.66 -1.49 -7.58
CA VAL A 16 8.92 -0.78 -6.52
C VAL A 16 9.62 0.52 -6.15
N LEU A 17 10.93 0.49 -5.94
CA LEU A 17 11.72 1.67 -5.59
C LEU A 17 11.61 2.76 -6.66
N LEU A 18 11.79 2.39 -7.92
CA LEU A 18 11.83 3.36 -9.01
C LEU A 18 10.45 3.82 -9.46
N LEU A 19 9.44 2.95 -9.48
CA LEU A 19 8.13 3.30 -10.01
C LEU A 19 7.16 3.84 -8.96
N SER A 20 7.44 3.69 -7.66
CA SER A 20 6.56 4.26 -6.63
C SER A 20 6.46 5.79 -6.67
N PRO A 21 7.54 6.58 -6.88
CA PRO A 21 7.40 8.02 -7.06
C PRO A 21 6.67 8.37 -8.38
N LEU A 22 6.88 7.58 -9.44
CA LEU A 22 6.17 7.77 -10.70
C LEU A 22 4.66 7.64 -10.52
N LEU A 23 4.21 6.59 -9.83
CA LEU A 23 2.80 6.37 -9.53
C LEU A 23 2.19 7.52 -8.74
N ALA A 24 2.92 8.06 -7.77
CA ALA A 24 2.49 9.23 -7.01
C ALA A 24 2.33 10.47 -7.91
N GLY A 25 3.26 10.70 -8.83
CA GLY A 25 3.18 11.79 -9.81
C GLY A 25 2.01 11.64 -10.78
N VAL A 26 1.77 10.43 -11.29
CA VAL A 26 0.61 10.11 -12.14
C VAL A 26 -0.69 10.37 -11.39
N SER A 27 -0.78 9.91 -10.15
CA SER A 27 -1.94 10.10 -9.31
C SER A 27 -2.25 11.58 -9.06
N ALA A 28 -1.23 12.39 -8.75
CA ALA A 28 -1.38 13.83 -8.58
C ALA A 28 -1.84 14.52 -9.89
N ARG A 29 -1.36 14.04 -11.03
CA ARG A 29 -1.76 14.54 -12.36
C ARG A 29 -3.21 14.22 -12.68
N PHE A 30 -3.66 13.00 -12.45
CA PHE A 30 -5.06 12.60 -12.67
C PHE A 30 -6.02 13.39 -11.78
N LYS A 31 -5.67 13.57 -10.51
CA LYS A 31 -6.44 14.42 -9.60
C LYS A 31 -6.58 15.86 -10.12
N ALA A 32 -5.49 16.45 -10.59
CA ALA A 32 -5.53 17.79 -11.13
C ALA A 32 -6.40 17.90 -12.40
N TRP A 33 -6.42 16.84 -13.24
CA TRP A 33 -7.28 16.80 -14.42
C TRP A 33 -8.77 16.74 -14.07
N THR A 34 -9.14 15.96 -13.06
CA THR A 34 -10.52 15.91 -12.57
C THR A 34 -10.96 17.25 -11.97
N GLU A 35 -10.03 18.01 -11.41
CA GLU A 35 -10.27 19.38 -10.92
C GLU A 35 -10.16 20.47 -12.00
N SER A 36 -10.04 20.10 -13.28
CA SER A 36 -9.84 21.02 -14.42
C SER A 36 -8.60 21.92 -14.30
N ARG A 37 -7.55 21.44 -13.62
CA ARG A 37 -6.29 22.14 -13.40
C ARG A 37 -5.15 21.52 -14.22
N ARG A 38 -4.15 22.35 -14.58
CA ARG A 38 -2.87 21.85 -15.07
C ARG A 38 -2.09 21.25 -13.91
N GLY A 39 -2.11 19.92 -13.78
CA GLY A 39 -1.38 19.22 -12.73
C GLY A 39 0.14 19.37 -12.80
N PRO A 40 0.85 18.96 -11.73
CA PRO A 40 2.32 18.96 -11.71
C PRO A 40 2.88 17.99 -12.76
N SER A 41 4.20 18.09 -13.01
CA SER A 41 4.90 17.08 -13.81
C SER A 41 4.79 15.70 -13.17
N ILE A 42 4.64 14.64 -13.97
CA ILE A 42 4.63 13.26 -13.50
C ILE A 42 5.94 12.92 -12.76
N PHE A 43 7.05 13.57 -13.16
CA PHE A 43 8.36 13.38 -12.53
C PHE A 43 8.61 14.29 -11.32
N GLN A 44 7.63 15.10 -10.92
CA GLN A 44 7.77 15.99 -9.76
C GLN A 44 8.23 15.28 -8.50
N PRO A 45 7.71 14.09 -8.11
CA PRO A 45 8.16 13.39 -6.92
C PRO A 45 9.66 13.05 -6.92
N TYR A 46 10.25 12.78 -8.10
CA TYR A 46 11.70 12.54 -8.18
C TYR A 46 12.52 13.80 -7.93
N PHE A 47 12.08 14.95 -8.47
CA PHE A 47 12.73 16.24 -8.20
C PHE A 47 12.61 16.61 -6.72
N ASP A 48 11.44 16.38 -6.13
CA ASP A 48 11.22 16.64 -4.70
C ASP A 48 12.10 15.72 -3.84
N LEU A 49 12.19 14.43 -4.18
CA LEU A 49 13.07 13.49 -3.49
C LEU A 49 14.55 13.91 -3.59
N ALA A 50 15.01 14.26 -4.80
CA ALA A 50 16.38 14.75 -5.01
C ALA A 50 16.67 16.03 -4.20
N LYS A 51 15.67 16.91 -4.09
CA LYS A 51 15.75 18.13 -3.27
C LYS A 51 15.84 17.79 -1.78
N TYR A 52 15.00 16.88 -1.26
CA TYR A 52 15.04 16.47 0.14
C TYR A 52 16.38 15.80 0.50
N LEU A 53 16.90 14.91 -0.34
CA LEU A 53 18.15 14.21 -0.10
C LEU A 53 19.37 15.14 -0.07
N ARG A 54 19.29 16.33 -0.72
CA ARG A 54 20.35 17.35 -0.71
C ARG A 54 20.24 18.33 0.45
N LYS A 55 19.06 18.44 1.07
CA LYS A 55 18.84 19.35 2.18
C LYS A 55 19.45 18.82 3.48
N GLU A 56 19.81 19.75 4.33
CA GLU A 56 20.23 19.48 5.69
C GLU A 56 19.09 18.86 6.51
N THR A 57 19.45 17.92 7.38
CA THR A 57 18.48 17.26 8.27
C THR A 57 18.57 17.92 9.63
N LEU A 58 17.49 18.55 10.04
CA LEU A 58 17.35 19.09 11.38
C LEU A 58 16.65 18.05 12.26
N VAL A 59 17.21 17.81 13.42
CA VAL A 59 16.68 16.89 14.43
C VAL A 59 16.20 17.74 15.61
N PRO A 60 14.95 17.56 16.10
CA PRO A 60 14.42 18.34 17.21
C PRO A 60 15.24 18.10 18.49
N ASP A 61 15.45 19.15 19.26
CA ASP A 61 16.09 19.07 20.57
C ASP A 61 15.27 18.17 21.51
N GLY A 62 15.93 17.20 22.14
CA GLY A 62 15.28 16.25 23.05
C GLY A 62 14.73 14.98 22.36
N SER A 63 14.74 14.88 21.04
CA SER A 63 14.39 13.62 20.35
C SER A 63 15.48 12.56 20.54
N SER A 64 15.05 11.29 20.58
CA SER A 64 15.94 10.15 20.71
C SER A 64 16.44 9.62 19.34
N ARG A 65 17.22 8.53 19.37
CA ARG A 65 17.64 7.83 18.15
C ARG A 65 16.46 7.25 17.37
N VAL A 66 15.32 7.04 18.00
CA VAL A 66 14.10 6.51 17.36
C VAL A 66 13.65 7.44 16.22
N PHE A 67 13.68 8.75 16.44
CA PHE A 67 13.34 9.76 15.42
C PHE A 67 14.16 9.60 14.12
N VAL A 68 15.45 9.30 14.24
CA VAL A 68 16.35 9.18 13.10
C VAL A 68 16.28 7.79 12.45
N VAL A 69 16.14 6.71 13.24
CA VAL A 69 16.23 5.33 12.77
C VAL A 69 14.90 4.84 12.18
N ALA A 70 13.78 5.27 12.73
CA ALA A 70 12.45 4.80 12.33
C ALA A 70 12.13 4.94 10.84
N PRO A 71 12.46 6.06 10.14
CA PRO A 71 12.25 6.17 8.69
C PRO A 71 12.96 5.08 7.89
N PHE A 72 14.16 4.67 8.30
CA PHE A 72 14.95 3.62 7.65
C PHE A 72 14.40 2.22 7.94
N VAL A 73 13.93 1.97 9.16
CA VAL A 73 13.27 0.71 9.52
C VAL A 73 11.99 0.53 8.69
N ALA A 74 11.17 1.56 8.58
CA ALA A 74 9.97 1.54 7.74
C ALA A 74 10.32 1.31 6.26
N PHE A 75 11.38 1.96 5.76
CA PHE A 75 11.88 1.75 4.41
C PHE A 75 12.30 0.30 4.15
N GLY A 76 13.06 -0.27 5.09
CA GLY A 76 13.46 -1.68 5.04
C GLY A 76 12.26 -2.64 5.06
N ALA A 77 11.23 -2.36 5.87
CA ALA A 77 10.01 -3.16 5.90
C ALA A 77 9.28 -3.14 4.54
N TYR A 78 9.13 -1.98 3.90
CA TYR A 78 8.52 -1.90 2.56
C TYR A 78 9.38 -2.57 1.48
N LEU A 79 10.71 -2.50 1.58
CA LEU A 79 11.59 -3.27 0.71
C LEU A 79 11.41 -4.78 0.88
N LEU A 80 11.30 -5.28 2.11
CA LEU A 80 11.01 -6.68 2.36
C LEU A 80 9.66 -7.09 1.78
N ILE A 81 8.61 -6.29 1.98
CA ILE A 81 7.30 -6.55 1.38
C ILE A 81 7.39 -6.61 -0.15
N SER A 82 8.20 -5.73 -0.78
CA SER A 82 8.36 -5.71 -2.24
C SER A 82 8.94 -7.01 -2.80
N VAL A 83 9.67 -7.75 -1.98
CA VAL A 83 10.24 -9.06 -2.32
C VAL A 83 9.24 -10.19 -2.06
N VAL A 84 8.37 -10.04 -1.05
CA VAL A 84 7.40 -11.04 -0.59
C VAL A 84 6.19 -11.16 -1.52
N VAL A 85 5.70 -10.06 -2.07
CA VAL A 85 4.44 -9.98 -2.82
C VAL A 85 4.66 -10.20 -4.32
N PRO A 86 3.76 -10.90 -5.05
CA PRO A 86 3.85 -11.05 -6.52
C PRO A 86 3.55 -9.72 -7.23
N ILE A 87 4.59 -9.03 -7.67
CA ILE A 87 4.49 -7.73 -8.36
C ILE A 87 4.71 -7.91 -9.86
N ILE A 88 5.86 -8.50 -10.23
CA ILE A 88 6.24 -8.69 -11.63
C ILE A 88 6.47 -10.16 -12.01
N THR A 89 6.44 -11.06 -11.03
CA THR A 89 6.64 -12.49 -11.28
C THR A 89 5.57 -13.32 -10.57
N PRO A 90 4.97 -14.32 -11.24
CA PRO A 90 4.06 -15.26 -10.62
C PRO A 90 4.80 -16.40 -9.89
N TYR A 91 6.13 -16.45 -9.99
CA TYR A 91 6.94 -17.49 -9.35
C TYR A 91 7.47 -17.02 -8.01
N PRO A 92 7.41 -17.92 -7.02
CA PRO A 92 7.92 -17.62 -5.71
C PRO A 92 9.45 -17.46 -5.72
N ILE A 93 9.91 -16.52 -4.92
CA ILE A 93 11.31 -16.34 -4.57
C ILE A 93 11.82 -17.58 -3.80
N PRO A 94 13.12 -17.82 -3.74
CA PRO A 94 13.70 -18.95 -2.99
C PRO A 94 13.26 -19.07 -1.54
N PHE A 95 12.81 -17.97 -0.93
CA PHE A 95 12.25 -17.92 0.43
C PHE A 95 10.72 -18.07 0.46
N ALA A 96 10.09 -18.34 -0.66
CA ALA A 96 8.63 -18.42 -0.80
C ALA A 96 7.92 -19.39 0.13
N PRO A 97 8.49 -20.53 0.56
CA PRO A 97 7.84 -21.37 1.56
C PRO A 97 7.63 -20.68 2.91
N THR A 98 8.42 -19.63 3.20
CA THR A 98 8.33 -18.83 4.44
C THR A 98 7.57 -17.52 4.26
N VAL A 99 7.18 -17.19 3.02
CA VAL A 99 6.47 -15.97 2.67
C VAL A 99 4.98 -16.18 2.82
N ASP A 100 4.37 -15.39 3.67
CA ASP A 100 2.93 -15.43 3.90
C ASP A 100 2.29 -14.04 3.88
N PHE A 101 1.00 -14.01 3.58
CA PHE A 101 0.21 -12.80 3.61
C PHE A 101 0.18 -12.14 5.00
N LEU A 102 0.09 -12.95 6.05
CA LEU A 102 0.02 -12.46 7.42
C LEU A 102 1.32 -11.75 7.81
N GLY A 103 2.47 -12.37 7.48
CA GLY A 103 3.77 -11.73 7.67
C GLY A 103 3.91 -10.42 6.89
N GLY A 104 3.40 -10.37 5.66
CA GLY A 104 3.32 -9.14 4.86
C GLY A 104 2.46 -8.07 5.55
N GLY A 105 1.29 -8.43 6.07
CA GLY A 105 0.40 -7.54 6.84
C GLY A 105 1.07 -6.99 8.10
N LEU A 106 1.76 -7.85 8.86
CA LEU A 106 2.50 -7.44 10.05
C LEU A 106 3.68 -6.50 9.73
N LEU A 107 4.33 -6.67 8.59
CA LEU A 107 5.38 -5.75 8.14
C LEU A 107 4.81 -4.37 7.77
N PHE A 108 3.60 -4.29 7.19
CA PHE A 108 2.90 -3.01 7.01
C PHE A 108 2.60 -2.34 8.35
N GLY A 109 2.09 -3.10 9.33
CA GLY A 109 1.85 -2.62 10.69
C GLY A 109 3.14 -2.15 11.38
N LEU A 110 4.23 -2.90 11.26
CA LEU A 110 5.54 -2.50 11.78
C LEU A 110 5.99 -1.15 11.20
N ALA A 111 5.93 -0.98 9.88
CA ALA A 111 6.30 0.27 9.23
C ALA A 111 5.44 1.45 9.73
N GLY A 112 4.14 1.24 9.93
CA GLY A 112 3.23 2.20 10.55
C GLY A 112 3.62 2.55 11.97
N ALA A 113 3.82 1.53 12.81
CA ALA A 113 4.14 1.68 14.24
C ALA A 113 5.46 2.43 14.46
N VAL A 114 6.54 2.08 13.74
CA VAL A 114 7.83 2.77 13.92
C VAL A 114 7.77 4.23 13.45
N THR A 115 7.02 4.53 12.37
CA THR A 115 6.80 5.91 11.92
C THR A 115 6.02 6.72 12.95
N LEU A 116 5.05 6.09 13.60
CA LEU A 116 4.29 6.69 14.69
C LEU A 116 5.17 6.99 15.91
N LEU A 117 6.03 6.04 16.31
CA LEU A 117 6.97 6.23 17.41
C LEU A 117 7.91 7.41 17.13
N ALA A 118 8.39 7.57 15.89
CA ALA A 118 9.21 8.73 15.50
C ALA A 118 8.44 10.06 15.63
N ALA A 119 7.16 10.09 15.27
CA ALA A 119 6.33 11.28 15.42
C ALA A 119 6.16 11.68 16.90
N LEU A 120 5.96 10.70 17.79
CA LEU A 120 5.85 10.93 19.23
C LEU A 120 7.18 11.35 19.85
N ASP A 121 8.29 10.77 19.39
CA ASP A 121 9.66 11.06 19.86
C ASP A 121 10.11 12.49 19.52
N SER A 122 9.47 13.15 18.55
CA SER A 122 9.76 14.53 18.18
C SER A 122 9.46 15.56 19.27
N GLY A 123 8.63 15.21 20.27
CA GLY A 123 8.19 16.12 21.34
C GLY A 123 7.25 17.23 20.88
N SER A 124 6.87 17.27 19.61
CA SER A 124 5.99 18.29 19.06
C SER A 124 4.51 17.98 19.32
N ASN A 125 3.77 18.96 19.81
CA ASN A 125 2.33 18.83 20.03
C ASN A 125 1.56 18.58 18.73
N TYR A 126 2.00 19.13 17.60
CA TYR A 126 1.37 18.92 16.30
C TYR A 126 1.61 17.51 15.78
N ALA A 127 2.84 17.01 15.88
CA ALA A 127 3.18 15.65 15.52
C ALA A 127 2.46 14.63 16.42
N ALA A 128 2.36 14.90 17.73
CA ALA A 128 1.60 14.07 18.68
C ALA A 128 0.10 14.04 18.36
N LEU A 129 -0.49 15.17 17.93
CA LEU A 129 -1.88 15.20 17.49
C LEU A 129 -2.11 14.38 16.22
N GLY A 130 -1.22 14.48 15.21
CA GLY A 130 -1.23 13.65 14.02
C GLY A 130 -1.08 12.16 14.35
N ALA A 131 -0.14 11.86 15.25
CA ALA A 131 0.11 10.51 15.74
C ALA A 131 -1.11 9.90 16.44
N SER A 132 -1.74 10.61 17.37
CA SER A 132 -2.92 10.13 18.12
C SER A 132 -4.11 9.83 17.21
N ARG A 133 -4.32 10.63 16.17
CA ARG A 133 -5.33 10.38 15.13
C ARG A 133 -5.01 9.14 14.33
N THR A 134 -3.77 9.00 13.88
CA THR A 134 -3.31 7.82 13.13
C THR A 134 -3.50 6.53 13.95
N VAL A 135 -3.15 6.51 15.24
CA VAL A 135 -3.39 5.34 16.12
C VAL A 135 -4.86 4.99 16.18
N SER A 136 -5.73 5.98 16.34
CA SER A 136 -7.18 5.75 16.43
C SER A 136 -7.75 5.06 15.18
N PHE A 137 -7.15 5.27 14.01
CA PHE A 137 -7.57 4.63 12.77
C PHE A 137 -6.81 3.32 12.50
N ALA A 138 -5.53 3.25 12.85
CA ALA A 138 -4.73 2.03 12.75
C ALA A 138 -5.33 0.89 13.59
N ALA A 139 -5.97 1.21 14.73
CA ALA A 139 -6.68 0.23 15.56
C ALA A 139 -7.77 -0.55 14.81
N PHE A 140 -8.32 -0.03 13.70
CA PHE A 140 -9.25 -0.71 12.82
C PHE A 140 -8.59 -1.13 11.50
N GLY A 141 -7.70 -0.32 10.95
CA GLY A 141 -7.05 -0.57 9.67
C GLY A 141 -6.16 -1.81 9.68
N GLU A 142 -5.27 -1.92 10.66
CA GLU A 142 -4.33 -3.04 10.77
C GLU A 142 -5.04 -4.40 10.98
N PRO A 143 -6.00 -4.55 11.93
CA PRO A 143 -6.77 -5.78 12.04
C PRO A 143 -7.57 -6.10 10.77
N THR A 144 -8.12 -5.09 10.08
CA THR A 144 -8.83 -5.30 8.82
C THR A 144 -7.90 -5.87 7.74
N LEU A 145 -6.68 -5.36 7.61
CA LEU A 145 -5.69 -5.87 6.66
C LEU A 145 -5.37 -7.35 6.93
N ILE A 146 -5.18 -7.69 8.21
CA ILE A 146 -4.92 -9.08 8.63
C ILE A 146 -6.12 -9.97 8.29
N VAL A 147 -7.35 -9.55 8.59
CA VAL A 147 -8.56 -10.34 8.30
C VAL A 147 -8.82 -10.47 6.79
N VAL A 148 -8.52 -9.45 5.99
CA VAL A 148 -8.57 -9.51 4.52
C VAL A 148 -7.59 -10.55 3.98
N PHE A 149 -6.36 -10.55 4.45
CA PHE A 149 -5.35 -11.53 4.03
C PHE A 149 -5.67 -12.94 4.54
N PHE A 150 -6.17 -13.05 5.75
CA PHE A 150 -6.66 -14.31 6.29
C PHE A 150 -7.87 -14.84 5.49
N GLY A 151 -8.82 -13.97 5.15
CA GLY A 151 -9.99 -14.32 4.35
C GLY A 151 -9.61 -14.94 3.00
N VAL A 152 -8.68 -14.32 2.27
CA VAL A 152 -8.23 -14.87 0.99
C VAL A 152 -7.43 -16.16 1.19
N ALA A 153 -6.66 -16.27 2.27
CA ALA A 153 -5.93 -17.49 2.60
C ALA A 153 -6.87 -18.66 2.90
N VAL A 154 -7.99 -18.41 3.59
CA VAL A 154 -9.02 -19.42 3.88
C VAL A 154 -9.71 -19.87 2.58
N ILE A 155 -10.08 -18.93 1.69
CA ILE A 155 -10.73 -19.24 0.40
C ILE A 155 -9.84 -20.09 -0.50
N THR A 156 -8.55 -19.77 -0.55
CA THR A 156 -7.58 -20.45 -1.42
C THR A 156 -6.88 -21.65 -0.77
N GLY A 157 -7.11 -21.87 0.53
CA GLY A 157 -6.46 -22.94 1.29
C GLY A 157 -4.95 -22.74 1.47
N THR A 158 -4.44 -21.55 1.18
CA THR A 158 -3.00 -21.25 1.26
C THR A 158 -2.77 -19.80 1.69
N ASN A 159 -1.74 -19.59 2.50
CA ASN A 159 -1.31 -18.26 2.92
C ASN A 159 -0.23 -17.66 1.99
N ASN A 160 0.17 -18.39 0.95
CA ASN A 160 1.21 -17.95 0.02
C ASN A 160 0.60 -17.10 -1.11
N PRO A 161 0.99 -15.82 -1.27
CA PRO A 161 0.43 -14.90 -2.26
C PRO A 161 0.61 -15.35 -3.71
N TYR A 162 1.67 -16.09 -4.03
CA TYR A 162 1.93 -16.59 -5.37
C TYR A 162 1.00 -17.76 -5.74
N VAL A 163 0.79 -18.69 -4.80
CA VAL A 163 -0.14 -19.81 -4.98
C VAL A 163 -1.57 -19.29 -5.07
N THR A 164 -1.93 -18.32 -4.25
CA THR A 164 -3.23 -17.64 -4.30
C THR A 164 -3.49 -17.01 -5.67
N ASN A 165 -2.52 -16.27 -6.21
CA ASN A 165 -2.64 -15.69 -7.55
C ASN A 165 -2.88 -16.78 -8.62
N ASN A 166 -2.14 -17.88 -8.59
CA ASN A 166 -2.28 -18.97 -9.52
C ASN A 166 -3.65 -19.68 -9.41
N LEU A 167 -4.18 -19.86 -8.20
CA LEU A 167 -5.51 -20.46 -7.99
C LEU A 167 -6.62 -19.56 -8.52
N LEU A 168 -6.58 -18.27 -8.21
CA LEU A 168 -7.58 -17.31 -8.68
C LEU A 168 -7.54 -17.08 -10.20
N THR A 169 -6.37 -17.24 -10.82
CA THR A 169 -6.25 -17.17 -12.28
C THR A 169 -6.74 -18.42 -12.99
N SER A 170 -6.61 -19.59 -12.36
CA SER A 170 -6.98 -20.89 -12.96
C SER A 170 -8.46 -21.25 -12.76
N SER A 171 -9.10 -20.76 -11.68
CA SER A 171 -10.48 -21.08 -11.32
C SER A 171 -11.37 -19.84 -11.37
N THR A 172 -12.18 -19.71 -12.42
CA THR A 172 -13.21 -18.66 -12.54
C THR A 172 -14.27 -18.79 -11.45
N ALA A 173 -14.57 -19.98 -10.98
CA ALA A 173 -15.52 -20.20 -9.90
C ALA A 173 -15.00 -19.62 -8.57
N ALA A 174 -13.74 -19.84 -8.24
CA ALA A 174 -13.12 -19.26 -7.03
C ALA A 174 -13.04 -17.72 -7.12
N TYR A 175 -12.77 -17.17 -8.30
CA TYR A 175 -12.74 -15.72 -8.51
C TYR A 175 -14.13 -15.05 -8.36
N LEU A 176 -15.18 -15.66 -8.90
CA LEU A 176 -16.55 -15.14 -8.83
C LEU A 176 -17.28 -15.54 -7.55
N ALA A 177 -16.64 -16.27 -6.65
CA ALA A 177 -17.24 -16.67 -5.39
C ALA A 177 -17.67 -15.44 -4.57
N PRO A 178 -18.84 -15.47 -3.92
CA PRO A 178 -19.33 -14.37 -3.08
C PRO A 178 -18.31 -13.99 -1.99
N THR A 179 -17.64 -14.98 -1.44
CA THR A 179 -16.59 -14.84 -0.43
C THR A 179 -15.42 -13.97 -0.94
N HIS A 180 -14.93 -14.26 -2.16
CA HIS A 180 -13.85 -13.50 -2.78
C HIS A 180 -14.27 -12.05 -3.09
N LEU A 181 -15.50 -11.86 -3.60
CA LEU A 181 -16.02 -10.52 -3.89
C LEU A 181 -16.17 -9.67 -2.62
N LEU A 182 -16.58 -10.28 -1.50
CA LEU A 182 -16.66 -9.61 -0.21
C LEU A 182 -15.28 -9.19 0.32
N VAL A 183 -14.27 -10.08 0.25
CA VAL A 183 -12.89 -9.74 0.63
C VAL A 183 -12.32 -8.65 -0.27
N MET A 184 -12.55 -8.74 -1.58
CA MET A 184 -12.10 -7.74 -2.54
C MET A 184 -12.73 -6.37 -2.25
N GLY A 185 -14.03 -6.31 -1.95
CA GLY A 185 -14.71 -5.10 -1.53
C GLY A 185 -14.17 -4.54 -0.22
N ALA A 186 -13.96 -5.39 0.79
CA ALA A 186 -13.34 -5.02 2.06
C ALA A 186 -11.94 -4.42 1.85
N PHE A 187 -11.12 -5.09 1.05
CA PHE A 187 -9.76 -4.59 0.77
C PHE A 187 -9.77 -3.28 -0.03
N PHE A 188 -10.71 -3.11 -0.96
CA PHE A 188 -10.84 -1.85 -1.69
C PHE A 188 -11.16 -0.66 -0.77
N LEU A 189 -12.09 -0.84 0.18
CA LEU A 189 -12.41 0.19 1.17
C LEU A 189 -11.20 0.48 2.07
N LEU A 190 -10.53 -0.56 2.54
CA LEU A 190 -9.30 -0.40 3.31
C LEU A 190 -8.19 0.30 2.52
N LEU A 191 -8.01 -0.06 1.24
CA LEU A 191 -7.03 0.54 0.35
C LEU A 191 -7.20 2.06 0.27
N LEU A 192 -8.43 2.56 0.10
CA LEU A 192 -8.71 4.00 0.06
C LEU A 192 -8.28 4.70 1.36
N ALA A 193 -8.49 4.06 2.52
CA ALA A 193 -8.08 4.59 3.81
C ALA A 193 -6.55 4.59 3.97
N GLU A 194 -5.90 3.47 3.63
CA GLU A 194 -4.46 3.28 3.82
C GLU A 194 -3.57 4.12 2.89
N ILE A 195 -4.09 4.48 1.71
CA ILE A 195 -3.39 5.37 0.76
C ILE A 195 -3.78 6.84 0.92
N GLY A 196 -4.58 7.18 1.95
CA GLY A 196 -4.99 8.56 2.22
C GLY A 196 -5.82 9.18 1.10
N ARG A 197 -6.81 8.45 0.57
CA ARG A 197 -7.70 8.92 -0.50
C ARG A 197 -9.11 9.22 0.00
N LEU A 198 -9.84 10.04 -0.76
CA LEU A 198 -11.26 10.22 -0.48
C LEU A 198 -12.01 8.88 -0.57
N PRO A 199 -12.94 8.60 0.31
CA PRO A 199 -13.61 9.55 1.21
C PRO A 199 -12.91 9.82 2.56
N VAL A 200 -11.77 9.18 2.85
CA VAL A 200 -11.13 9.24 4.17
C VAL A 200 -10.26 10.49 4.33
N GLU A 201 -9.34 10.73 3.42
CA GLU A 201 -8.43 11.88 3.48
C GLU A 201 -8.28 12.55 2.11
N SER A 202 -8.03 13.85 2.10
CA SER A 202 -7.70 14.59 0.88
C SER A 202 -6.33 15.22 1.00
N THR A 203 -5.41 14.80 0.14
CA THR A 203 -4.03 15.29 0.08
C THR A 203 -3.88 16.76 -0.33
N GLY A 204 -4.97 17.45 -0.67
CA GLY A 204 -4.93 18.83 -1.14
C GLY A 204 -5.51 19.86 -0.18
N LEU A 205 -6.17 19.44 0.88
CA LEU A 205 -6.75 20.34 1.87
C LEU A 205 -5.81 20.43 3.06
N MET A 206 -5.21 21.61 3.24
CA MET A 206 -4.44 21.97 4.43
C MET A 206 -5.35 22.13 5.65
N GLU A 207 -6.13 21.13 5.96
CA GLU A 207 -6.90 21.11 7.19
C GLU A 207 -6.07 20.46 8.30
N PHE A 208 -6.21 20.98 9.53
CA PHE A 208 -5.60 20.47 10.76
C PHE A 208 -5.98 18.99 11.07
N GLY A 209 -6.33 18.21 10.10
CA GLY A 209 -6.84 16.87 10.23
C GLY A 209 -6.04 15.81 9.49
N MET A 210 -4.94 16.18 8.88
CA MET A 210 -4.18 15.26 8.05
C MET A 210 -3.55 14.17 8.89
N LEU A 211 -3.86 12.94 8.52
CA LEU A 211 -3.36 11.74 9.20
C LEU A 211 -1.89 11.52 8.87
N GLU A 212 -1.55 11.52 7.58
CA GLU A 212 -0.19 11.23 7.15
C GLU A 212 0.75 12.43 7.28
N ASP A 213 0.33 13.62 6.89
CA ASP A 213 1.17 14.81 6.94
C ASP A 213 1.42 15.29 8.39
N GLY A 214 0.46 15.11 9.30
CA GLY A 214 0.62 15.48 10.70
C GLY A 214 1.78 14.76 11.40
N ARG A 215 1.94 13.47 11.17
CA ARG A 215 3.00 12.66 11.81
C ARG A 215 4.41 12.91 11.27
N VAL A 216 4.54 13.49 10.08
CA VAL A 216 5.86 13.79 9.47
C VAL A 216 6.25 15.27 9.60
N PHE A 217 5.45 16.07 10.30
CA PHE A 217 5.57 17.54 10.36
C PHE A 217 6.94 18.03 10.85
N GLU A 218 7.54 17.36 11.84
CA GLU A 218 8.84 17.73 12.39
C GLU A 218 10.04 17.15 11.61
N HIS A 219 9.78 16.26 10.65
CA HIS A 219 10.86 15.70 9.86
C HIS A 219 11.29 16.67 8.76
N SER A 220 12.60 16.80 8.55
CA SER A 220 13.21 17.66 7.55
C SER A 220 14.27 16.94 6.72
N GLY A 221 14.70 17.56 5.64
CA GLY A 221 15.80 17.08 4.80
C GLY A 221 15.69 15.62 4.38
N ARG A 222 16.74 14.84 4.62
CA ARG A 222 16.82 13.44 4.18
C ARG A 222 15.78 12.54 4.85
N LEU A 223 15.50 12.75 6.13
CA LEU A 223 14.51 11.93 6.86
C LEU A 223 13.11 12.12 6.29
N LEU A 224 12.73 13.37 5.99
CA LEU A 224 11.45 13.65 5.32
C LEU A 224 11.40 13.02 3.92
N GLY A 225 12.50 13.08 3.17
CA GLY A 225 12.58 12.44 1.85
C GLY A 225 12.32 10.94 1.91
N ILE A 226 12.92 10.24 2.88
CA ILE A 226 12.73 8.79 3.08
C ILE A 226 11.27 8.50 3.51
N LEU A 227 10.69 9.29 4.41
CA LEU A 227 9.29 9.11 4.83
C LEU A 227 8.30 9.31 3.69
N ARG A 228 8.51 10.32 2.84
CA ARG A 228 7.70 10.51 1.61
C ARG A 228 7.85 9.33 0.66
N TRP A 229 9.05 8.85 0.48
CA TRP A 229 9.30 7.65 -0.36
C TRP A 229 8.60 6.42 0.23
N ASN A 230 8.65 6.21 1.54
CA ASN A 230 7.92 5.16 2.25
C ASN A 230 6.41 5.21 1.95
N GLY A 231 5.80 6.39 1.99
CA GLY A 231 4.39 6.58 1.65
C GLY A 231 4.07 6.18 0.20
N TRP A 232 4.93 6.55 -0.76
CA TRP A 232 4.77 6.14 -2.16
C TRP A 232 4.98 4.64 -2.38
N MET A 233 5.94 4.02 -1.67
CA MET A 233 6.14 2.57 -1.69
C MET A 233 4.93 1.84 -1.11
N LYS A 234 4.39 2.29 0.02
CA LYS A 234 3.18 1.76 0.63
C LYS A 234 2.01 1.80 -0.37
N GLN A 235 1.77 2.95 -1.00
CA GLN A 235 0.72 3.10 -2.02
C GLN A 235 0.92 2.12 -3.18
N PHE A 236 2.14 2.05 -3.73
CA PHE A 236 2.47 1.16 -4.85
C PHE A 236 2.24 -0.32 -4.49
N LEU A 237 2.72 -0.75 -3.32
CA LEU A 237 2.60 -2.13 -2.84
C LEU A 237 1.14 -2.53 -2.61
N LEU A 238 0.36 -1.72 -1.88
CA LEU A 238 -1.04 -2.01 -1.62
C LEU A 238 -1.87 -2.05 -2.91
N CYS A 239 -1.64 -1.11 -3.83
CA CYS A 239 -2.29 -1.12 -5.14
C CYS A 239 -1.89 -2.35 -5.98
N SER A 240 -0.63 -2.75 -5.94
CA SER A 240 -0.15 -3.94 -6.67
C SER A 240 -0.74 -5.23 -6.11
N VAL A 241 -0.82 -5.35 -4.77
CA VAL A 241 -1.48 -6.50 -4.11
C VAL A 241 -2.96 -6.54 -4.49
N PHE A 242 -3.65 -5.40 -4.39
CA PHE A 242 -5.05 -5.32 -4.76
C PHE A 242 -5.30 -5.76 -6.20
N LEU A 243 -4.49 -5.28 -7.14
CA LEU A 243 -4.64 -5.61 -8.56
C LEU A 243 -4.23 -7.04 -8.87
N ASN A 244 -3.06 -7.47 -8.44
CA ASN A 244 -2.50 -8.74 -8.88
C ASN A 244 -3.06 -9.94 -8.12
N VAL A 245 -3.59 -9.75 -6.91
CA VAL A 245 -4.13 -10.85 -6.11
C VAL A 245 -5.66 -10.85 -6.09
N PHE A 246 -6.29 -9.67 -5.98
CA PHE A 246 -7.74 -9.60 -5.76
C PHE A 246 -8.52 -9.21 -7.03
N ALA A 247 -8.22 -8.05 -7.63
CA ALA A 247 -9.10 -7.46 -8.64
C ALA A 247 -8.85 -7.98 -10.06
N VAL A 248 -7.58 -8.07 -10.50
CA VAL A 248 -7.21 -8.50 -11.86
C VAL A 248 -5.98 -9.40 -11.79
N PRO A 249 -6.12 -10.65 -11.30
CA PRO A 249 -4.98 -11.55 -11.11
C PRO A 249 -4.35 -12.00 -12.41
N TRP A 250 -5.04 -11.88 -13.53
CA TRP A 250 -4.57 -12.28 -14.87
C TRP A 250 -3.52 -11.33 -15.45
N GLY A 251 -2.80 -11.81 -16.47
CA GLY A 251 -1.88 -11.02 -17.28
C GLY A 251 -0.43 -11.05 -16.83
N MET A 252 -0.07 -11.93 -15.88
CA MET A 252 1.33 -12.21 -15.60
C MET A 252 1.85 -13.35 -16.47
N PHE A 253 2.92 -13.08 -17.24
CA PHE A 253 3.60 -14.13 -17.99
C PHE A 253 4.43 -15.01 -17.07
N ALA A 254 4.25 -16.33 -17.22
CA ALA A 254 4.85 -17.33 -16.36
C ALA A 254 6.34 -17.63 -16.68
N GLN A 255 6.88 -17.14 -17.78
CA GLN A 255 8.26 -17.45 -18.18
C GLN A 255 9.27 -16.57 -17.41
N PRO A 256 10.25 -17.16 -16.71
CA PRO A 256 11.27 -16.43 -15.97
C PRO A 256 12.36 -15.87 -16.90
N THR A 257 11.96 -15.04 -17.86
CA THR A 257 12.84 -14.37 -18.82
C THR A 257 12.82 -12.86 -18.57
N LEU A 258 13.90 -12.18 -18.89
CA LEU A 258 13.96 -10.70 -18.79
C LEU A 258 12.90 -10.04 -19.68
N GLY A 259 12.61 -10.62 -20.85
CA GLY A 259 11.53 -10.16 -21.72
C GLY A 259 10.15 -10.31 -21.09
N GLY A 260 9.88 -11.45 -20.44
CA GLY A 260 8.66 -11.68 -19.67
C GLY A 260 8.51 -10.72 -18.50
N ALA A 261 9.60 -10.46 -17.77
CA ALA A 261 9.59 -9.50 -16.68
C ALA A 261 9.29 -8.07 -17.15
N ALA A 262 9.86 -7.64 -18.27
CA ALA A 262 9.58 -6.33 -18.88
C ALA A 262 8.11 -6.23 -19.32
N ALA A 263 7.54 -7.27 -19.93
CA ALA A 263 6.13 -7.32 -20.28
C ALA A 263 5.23 -7.26 -19.04
N ASN A 264 5.57 -7.97 -17.98
CA ASN A 264 4.82 -7.92 -16.71
C ASN A 264 4.86 -6.54 -16.06
N ILE A 265 5.99 -5.83 -16.12
CA ILE A 265 6.08 -4.44 -15.66
C ILE A 265 5.15 -3.53 -16.49
N ALA A 266 5.13 -3.68 -17.80
CA ALA A 266 4.26 -2.87 -18.67
C ALA A 266 2.77 -3.13 -18.38
N ILE A 267 2.38 -4.40 -18.19
CA ILE A 267 1.01 -4.79 -17.82
C ILE A 267 0.64 -4.24 -16.44
N LEU A 268 1.53 -4.35 -15.46
CA LEU A 268 1.31 -3.80 -14.12
C LEU A 268 1.12 -2.28 -14.17
N LEU A 269 1.95 -1.56 -14.92
CA LEU A 269 1.78 -0.13 -15.12
C LEU A 269 0.43 0.22 -15.77
N GLY A 270 -0.01 -0.53 -16.76
CA GLY A 270 -1.33 -0.38 -17.36
C GLY A 270 -2.46 -0.56 -16.34
N LYS A 271 -2.41 -1.62 -15.54
CA LYS A 271 -3.37 -1.88 -14.45
C LYS A 271 -3.36 -0.75 -13.41
N LEU A 272 -2.18 -0.30 -12.99
CA LEU A 272 -2.02 0.80 -12.02
C LEU A 272 -2.56 2.13 -12.56
N LEU A 273 -2.32 2.44 -13.84
CA LEU A 273 -2.88 3.63 -14.50
C LEU A 273 -4.41 3.60 -14.50
N LEU A 274 -5.02 2.47 -14.83
CA LEU A 274 -6.47 2.29 -14.78
C LEU A 274 -7.02 2.46 -13.36
N LEU A 275 -6.36 1.86 -12.37
CA LEU A 275 -6.74 2.02 -10.96
C LEU A 275 -6.63 3.48 -10.52
N MET A 276 -5.52 4.17 -10.84
CA MET A 276 -5.35 5.59 -10.48
C MET A 276 -6.40 6.48 -11.17
N GLY A 277 -6.77 6.20 -12.41
CA GLY A 277 -7.87 6.87 -13.11
C GLY A 277 -9.21 6.66 -12.41
N GLY A 278 -9.51 5.41 -12.03
CA GLY A 278 -10.72 5.07 -11.27
C GLY A 278 -10.77 5.76 -9.90
N LEU A 279 -9.63 5.77 -9.18
CA LEU A 279 -9.53 6.46 -7.89
C LEU A 279 -9.72 7.98 -8.05
N ALA A 280 -9.17 8.59 -9.09
CA ALA A 280 -9.36 10.02 -9.37
C ALA A 280 -10.84 10.35 -9.67
N LEU A 281 -11.56 9.47 -10.36
CA LEU A 281 -13.01 9.61 -10.60
C LEU A 281 -13.80 9.49 -9.29
N ILE A 282 -13.45 8.56 -8.41
CA ILE A 282 -14.07 8.44 -7.09
C ILE A 282 -13.81 9.72 -6.28
N GLU A 283 -12.58 10.22 -6.26
CA GLU A 283 -12.25 11.49 -5.59
C GLU A 283 -13.02 12.69 -6.12
N ALA A 284 -13.37 12.70 -7.41
CA ALA A 284 -14.16 13.77 -8.02
C ALA A 284 -15.66 13.70 -7.68
N THR A 285 -16.16 12.50 -7.35
CA THR A 285 -17.61 12.25 -7.15
C THR A 285 -18.01 12.12 -5.67
N VAL A 286 -17.06 11.74 -4.80
CA VAL A 286 -17.34 11.44 -3.40
C VAL A 286 -16.87 12.57 -2.48
N ALA A 287 -17.73 12.98 -1.55
CA ALA A 287 -17.38 13.96 -0.55
C ALA A 287 -16.56 13.34 0.59
N LYS A 288 -15.70 14.15 1.22
CA LYS A 288 -14.92 13.76 2.40
C LYS A 288 -15.84 13.39 3.57
N VAL A 289 -15.59 12.23 4.16
CA VAL A 289 -16.27 11.79 5.39
C VAL A 289 -15.76 12.61 6.59
N ARG A 290 -16.66 12.93 7.52
CA ARG A 290 -16.29 13.60 8.78
C ARG A 290 -15.31 12.71 9.56
N LEU A 291 -14.34 13.33 10.23
CA LEU A 291 -13.27 12.65 10.96
C LEU A 291 -13.79 11.53 11.90
N PHE A 292 -14.85 11.79 12.65
CA PHE A 292 -15.43 10.80 13.59
C PHE A 292 -16.12 9.62 12.88
N LYS A 293 -16.54 9.78 11.63
CA LYS A 293 -17.18 8.72 10.82
C LYS A 293 -16.16 7.85 10.07
N ILE A 294 -14.88 8.19 10.08
CA ILE A 294 -13.84 7.35 9.49
C ILE A 294 -13.77 5.99 10.20
N ARG A 295 -14.00 5.95 11.50
CA ARG A 295 -14.09 4.69 12.25
C ARG A 295 -15.23 3.81 11.77
N ASP A 296 -16.40 4.38 11.49
CA ASP A 296 -17.54 3.65 10.96
C ASP A 296 -17.26 3.11 9.55
N TYR A 297 -16.54 3.90 8.74
CA TYR A 297 -16.07 3.48 7.41
C TYR A 297 -15.10 2.28 7.48
N LEU A 298 -14.11 2.32 8.40
CA LEU A 298 -13.18 1.21 8.60
C LEU A 298 -13.87 0.00 9.24
N ALA A 299 -14.83 0.22 10.15
CA ALA A 299 -15.66 -0.84 10.73
C ALA A 299 -16.51 -1.54 9.65
N LEU A 300 -16.99 -0.81 8.63
CA LEU A 300 -17.66 -1.41 7.48
C LEU A 300 -16.71 -2.32 6.69
N SER A 301 -15.49 -1.85 6.40
CA SER A 301 -14.48 -2.68 5.74
C SER A 301 -14.16 -3.94 6.54
N PHE A 302 -13.97 -3.79 7.85
CA PHE A 302 -13.72 -4.92 8.77
C PHE A 302 -14.89 -5.91 8.81
N SER A 303 -16.12 -5.42 8.88
CA SER A 303 -17.32 -6.28 8.91
C SER A 303 -17.50 -7.05 7.61
N LEU A 304 -17.20 -6.44 6.45
CA LEU A 304 -17.22 -7.14 5.17
C LEU A 304 -16.15 -8.25 5.11
N ALA A 305 -14.96 -7.99 5.64
CA ALA A 305 -13.90 -8.99 5.69
C ALA A 305 -14.29 -10.18 6.61
N ILE A 306 -14.85 -9.92 7.78
CA ILE A 306 -15.36 -10.98 8.69
C ILE A 306 -16.53 -11.73 8.03
N LEU A 307 -17.46 -11.01 7.37
CA LEU A 307 -18.59 -11.63 6.68
C LEU A 307 -18.12 -12.60 5.61
N SER A 308 -17.06 -12.26 4.88
CA SER A 308 -16.45 -13.18 3.91
C SER A 308 -15.97 -14.48 4.55
N VAL A 309 -15.20 -14.40 5.64
CA VAL A 309 -14.73 -15.59 6.36
C VAL A 309 -15.90 -16.40 6.89
N PHE A 310 -16.92 -15.75 7.43
CA PHE A 310 -18.10 -16.41 7.93
C PHE A 310 -18.91 -17.10 6.81
N THR A 311 -19.08 -16.43 5.68
CA THR A 311 -19.77 -16.98 4.50
C THR A 311 -19.06 -18.24 4.00
N PHE A 312 -17.71 -18.22 3.95
CA PHE A 312 -16.93 -19.41 3.62
C PHE A 312 -17.17 -20.56 4.61
N ALA A 313 -17.15 -20.27 5.91
CA ALA A 313 -17.35 -21.28 6.93
C ALA A 313 -18.75 -21.91 6.91
N VAL A 314 -19.79 -21.16 6.53
CA VAL A 314 -21.18 -21.64 6.47
C VAL A 314 -21.50 -22.33 5.15
N LEU A 315 -21.07 -21.80 4.03
CA LEU A 315 -21.40 -22.33 2.70
C LEU A 315 -20.49 -23.48 2.28
N GLY A 316 -19.30 -23.60 2.88
CA GLY A 316 -18.32 -24.64 2.53
C GLY A 316 -17.85 -24.60 1.07
N VAL A 317 -18.12 -23.52 0.37
CA VAL A 317 -17.80 -23.31 -1.05
C VAL A 317 -16.80 -22.15 -1.14
N PRO A 318 -15.65 -22.37 -1.84
CA PRO A 318 -14.72 -21.28 -2.11
C PRO A 318 -15.36 -20.16 -2.91
#